data_fde5a7ab979c2fa7d5fa4df829780fb5
#
_entry.id   fde5a7ab979c2fa7d5fa4df829780fb5
#
_cell.length_a   1.000
_cell.length_b   1.000
_cell.length_c   1.000
_cell.angle_alpha   90.00
_cell.angle_beta   90.00
_cell.angle_gamma   90.00
#
_symmetry.space_group_name_H-M   'P 1'
#
loop_
_entity.id
_entity.type
_entity.pdbx_description
1 polymer ?
#
loop_
_entity_poly.entity_id
_entity_poly.type
_entity_poly.pdbx_seq_one_letter_code
_entity_poly.pdbx_strand_id
1 'polypeptide(L)'
;DSVGPAGAIWLQGGTLVMKEGSKLQNIDGRGVYADGGKVEIGGAISSIAANKSAMWQSNSGIAIHLRNNAEGTLTSTALIEKLSGGSVIYCAGGAKSFKMENGSKITDCPRLNGNVIFAKNSTVVIDGEISNVHATGNHILQTDGGTAVTIGKNGRILNNRAYYGAVYINGTDEHLDIYGKINGNISTDRGGGVVLSNNGGNHNAAMYEGAEICNNKAEQTGGGAMIS
;
A
#
# COMPACT_ATOMS: atom_id res chain seq x y z
N ASP A 1 18.98 23.15 -3.81
CA ASP A 1 19.41 21.90 -4.46
C ASP A 1 18.29 20.86 -4.30
N SER A 2 17.45 20.76 -5.35
CA SER A 2 16.51 19.66 -5.46
C SER A 2 17.32 18.40 -5.77
N VAL A 3 17.62 17.61 -4.75
CA VAL A 3 18.09 16.26 -4.97
C VAL A 3 16.99 15.57 -5.75
N GLY A 4 17.22 15.30 -7.02
CA GLY A 4 16.27 14.63 -7.89
C GLY A 4 15.84 13.29 -7.29
N PRO A 5 14.72 12.73 -7.73
CA PRO A 5 14.21 11.48 -7.19
C PRO A 5 15.21 10.35 -7.46
N ALA A 6 16.06 10.07 -6.47
CA ALA A 6 16.97 8.95 -6.54
C ALA A 6 16.16 7.65 -6.46
N GLY A 7 16.08 6.94 -7.56
CA GLY A 7 15.49 5.61 -7.67
C GLY A 7 16.39 4.72 -8.51
N ALA A 8 16.33 3.41 -8.29
CA ALA A 8 17.06 2.48 -9.15
C ALA A 8 16.53 2.55 -10.59
N ILE A 9 15.24 2.78 -10.74
CA ILE A 9 14.59 3.03 -12.02
C ILE A 9 13.78 4.32 -11.93
N TRP A 10 14.04 5.25 -12.84
CA TRP A 10 13.26 6.48 -13.01
C TRP A 10 12.56 6.48 -14.36
N LEU A 11 11.22 6.47 -14.33
CA LEU A 11 10.37 6.50 -15.52
C LEU A 11 9.75 7.90 -15.64
N GLN A 12 10.00 8.57 -16.76
CA GLN A 12 9.35 9.82 -17.15
C GLN A 12 8.40 9.56 -18.33
N GLY A 13 7.20 9.05 -18.03
CA GLY A 13 6.28 8.57 -19.07
C GLY A 13 6.70 7.24 -19.69
N GLY A 14 5.93 6.74 -20.67
CA GLY A 14 6.17 5.44 -21.29
C GLY A 14 5.74 4.26 -20.41
N THR A 15 6.33 3.09 -20.61
CA THR A 15 5.97 1.86 -19.92
C THR A 15 7.20 1.11 -19.42
N LEU A 16 7.23 0.80 -18.14
CA LEU A 16 8.16 -0.14 -17.52
C LEU A 16 7.46 -1.49 -17.33
N VAL A 17 8.04 -2.56 -17.85
CA VAL A 17 7.56 -3.92 -17.61
C VAL A 17 8.67 -4.75 -16.99
N MET A 18 8.45 -5.22 -15.77
CA MET A 18 9.26 -6.25 -15.13
C MET A 18 8.54 -7.60 -15.29
N LYS A 19 9.03 -8.45 -16.15
CA LYS A 19 8.43 -9.77 -16.39
C LYS A 19 8.71 -10.74 -15.25
N GLU A 20 7.94 -11.82 -15.20
CA GLU A 20 8.19 -12.95 -14.29
C GLU A 20 9.66 -13.39 -14.35
N GLY A 21 10.24 -13.74 -13.21
CA GLY A 21 11.65 -14.10 -13.07
C GLY A 21 12.63 -12.93 -12.98
N SER A 22 12.24 -11.71 -13.39
CA SER A 22 13.09 -10.52 -13.19
C SER A 22 13.15 -10.11 -11.72
N LYS A 23 14.27 -9.46 -11.33
CA LYS A 23 14.49 -9.06 -9.94
C LYS A 23 15.00 -7.62 -9.84
N LEU A 24 14.45 -6.86 -8.91
CA LEU A 24 14.94 -5.57 -8.46
C LEU A 24 15.22 -5.69 -6.96
N GLN A 25 16.48 -5.71 -6.58
CA GLN A 25 16.84 -6.05 -5.18
C GLN A 25 18.08 -5.31 -4.68
N ASN A 26 18.21 -5.25 -3.34
CA ASN A 26 19.35 -4.63 -2.66
C ASN A 26 19.51 -3.15 -3.01
N ILE A 27 18.39 -2.41 -2.95
CA ILE A 27 18.34 -0.99 -3.27
C ILE A 27 18.34 -0.17 -1.98
N ASP A 28 19.25 0.79 -1.91
CA ASP A 28 19.26 1.82 -0.87
C ASP A 28 18.58 3.08 -1.41
N GLY A 29 17.32 3.30 -1.00
CA GLY A 29 16.48 4.39 -1.50
C GLY A 29 15.18 3.92 -2.12
N ARG A 30 14.85 4.38 -3.33
CA ARG A 30 13.63 3.96 -4.05
C ARG A 30 13.93 2.88 -5.08
N GLY A 31 13.02 1.92 -5.22
CA GLY A 31 13.08 0.94 -6.30
C GLY A 31 12.70 1.57 -7.64
N VAL A 32 11.40 1.77 -7.86
CA VAL A 32 10.84 2.41 -9.06
C VAL A 32 10.24 3.76 -8.69
N TYR A 33 10.61 4.80 -9.42
CA TYR A 33 9.97 6.10 -9.38
C TYR A 33 9.37 6.41 -10.74
N ALA A 34 8.05 6.51 -10.82
CA ALA A 34 7.33 6.82 -12.05
C ALA A 34 6.68 8.21 -11.97
N ASP A 35 7.12 9.09 -12.86
CA ASP A 35 6.61 10.43 -13.07
C ASP A 35 5.78 10.43 -14.37
N GLY A 36 4.56 9.90 -14.28
CA GLY A 36 3.72 9.53 -15.41
C GLY A 36 4.02 8.13 -15.96
N GLY A 37 3.23 7.71 -16.97
CA GLY A 37 3.39 6.42 -17.64
C GLY A 37 2.83 5.22 -16.87
N LYS A 38 3.28 4.04 -17.25
CA LYS A 38 2.80 2.76 -16.70
C LYS A 38 3.92 1.91 -16.13
N VAL A 39 3.66 1.29 -14.97
CA VAL A 39 4.57 0.36 -14.30
C VAL A 39 3.86 -0.98 -14.14
N GLU A 40 4.36 -2.02 -14.77
CA GLU A 40 3.85 -3.39 -14.66
C GLU A 40 4.92 -4.29 -14.07
N ILE A 41 4.64 -4.86 -12.91
CA ILE A 41 5.57 -5.72 -12.18
C ILE A 41 5.01 -7.14 -12.14
N GLY A 42 5.68 -8.08 -12.81
CA GLY A 42 5.46 -9.52 -12.71
C GLY A 42 6.66 -10.25 -12.09
N GLY A 43 7.74 -9.53 -11.85
CA GLY A 43 8.94 -10.02 -11.19
C GLY A 43 8.95 -9.78 -9.68
N ALA A 44 10.13 -9.94 -9.07
CA ALA A 44 10.33 -9.74 -7.65
C ALA A 44 10.98 -8.38 -7.34
N ILE A 45 10.47 -7.68 -6.33
CA ILE A 45 11.12 -6.52 -5.71
C ILE A 45 11.43 -6.88 -4.26
N SER A 46 12.70 -6.83 -3.87
CA SER A 46 13.09 -7.24 -2.52
C SER A 46 14.27 -6.45 -1.96
N SER A 47 14.39 -6.45 -0.63
CA SER A 47 15.52 -5.84 0.08
C SER A 47 15.71 -4.36 -0.29
N ILE A 48 14.62 -3.60 -0.30
CA ILE A 48 14.66 -2.13 -0.41
C ILE A 48 14.78 -1.56 1.02
N ALA A 49 15.78 -0.73 1.23
CA ALA A 49 16.01 -0.06 2.51
C ALA A 49 15.91 1.46 2.38
N ALA A 50 15.62 2.14 3.48
CA ALA A 50 15.69 3.59 3.53
C ALA A 50 17.16 4.04 3.49
N ASN A 51 17.50 4.94 2.59
CA ASN A 51 18.82 5.56 2.56
C ASN A 51 19.08 6.29 3.89
N LYS A 52 20.06 5.89 4.64
CA LYS A 52 20.42 6.45 5.95
C LYS A 52 20.80 7.92 5.88
N SER A 53 21.31 8.38 4.75
CA SER A 53 21.68 9.77 4.52
C SER A 53 20.47 10.66 4.20
N ALA A 54 19.33 10.07 3.83
CA ALA A 54 18.09 10.75 3.48
C ALA A 54 17.00 10.60 4.55
N MET A 55 17.36 10.36 5.80
CA MET A 55 16.43 10.14 6.94
C MET A 55 15.42 11.27 7.16
N TRP A 56 15.63 12.43 6.58
CA TRP A 56 14.70 13.58 6.61
C TRP A 56 13.59 13.51 5.56
N GLN A 57 13.70 12.57 4.62
CA GLN A 57 12.69 12.40 3.57
C GLN A 57 11.83 11.20 3.93
N SER A 58 10.60 11.46 4.37
CA SER A 58 9.53 10.46 4.60
C SER A 58 9.29 9.52 3.40
N ASN A 59 9.97 9.76 2.28
CA ASN A 59 9.87 9.07 1.01
C ASN A 59 11.11 8.23 0.65
N SER A 60 11.99 7.90 1.60
CA SER A 60 13.12 7.00 1.35
C SER A 60 12.73 5.54 1.62
N GLY A 61 13.25 4.60 0.83
CA GLY A 61 12.95 3.18 0.98
C GLY A 61 11.59 2.77 0.42
N ILE A 62 11.12 3.39 -0.66
CA ILE A 62 9.86 3.07 -1.33
C ILE A 62 10.12 2.08 -2.46
N ALA A 63 9.36 0.97 -2.52
CA ALA A 63 9.51 0.03 -3.62
C ALA A 63 8.98 0.62 -4.94
N ILE A 64 7.77 1.19 -4.93
CA ILE A 64 7.16 1.81 -6.11
C ILE A 64 6.52 3.14 -5.72
N HIS A 65 7.01 4.23 -6.32
CA HIS A 65 6.45 5.57 -6.15
C HIS A 65 5.81 6.02 -7.48
N LEU A 66 4.51 6.29 -7.45
CA LEU A 66 3.71 6.72 -8.60
C LEU A 66 3.24 8.16 -8.39
N ARG A 67 3.35 9.00 -9.43
CA ARG A 67 2.81 10.37 -9.46
C ARG A 67 2.48 10.81 -10.90
N ASN A 68 1.87 11.99 -11.06
CA ASN A 68 1.62 12.66 -12.35
C ASN A 68 0.96 11.73 -13.38
N ASN A 69 -0.25 11.21 -13.07
CA ASN A 69 -1.01 10.26 -13.88
C ASN A 69 -0.34 8.89 -14.08
N ALA A 70 0.68 8.54 -13.30
CA ALA A 70 1.25 7.20 -13.36
C ALA A 70 0.24 6.13 -12.94
N GLU A 71 0.28 5.00 -13.62
CA GLU A 71 -0.47 3.78 -13.30
C GLU A 71 0.50 2.68 -12.87
N GLY A 72 0.18 1.97 -11.80
CA GLY A 72 0.97 0.84 -11.32
C GLY A 72 0.15 -0.44 -11.27
N THR A 73 0.73 -1.55 -11.69
CA THR A 73 0.12 -2.88 -11.60
C THR A 73 1.13 -3.90 -11.09
N LEU A 74 0.76 -4.62 -10.04
CA LEU A 74 1.39 -5.89 -9.70
C LEU A 74 0.60 -6.99 -10.40
N THR A 75 1.22 -7.64 -11.40
CA THR A 75 0.58 -8.74 -12.12
C THR A 75 0.59 -10.02 -11.28
N SER A 76 -0.10 -11.04 -11.70
CA SER A 76 -0.36 -12.27 -10.91
C SER A 76 0.88 -12.98 -10.35
N THR A 77 2.04 -12.77 -10.94
CA THR A 77 3.32 -13.39 -10.51
C THR A 77 4.21 -12.46 -9.68
N ALA A 78 3.76 -11.21 -9.47
CA ALA A 78 4.54 -10.22 -8.72
C ALA A 78 4.74 -10.61 -7.26
N LEU A 79 5.96 -10.41 -6.78
CA LEU A 79 6.31 -10.59 -5.37
C LEU A 79 7.09 -9.38 -4.85
N ILE A 80 6.58 -8.76 -3.79
CA ILE A 80 7.32 -7.72 -3.06
C ILE A 80 7.54 -8.22 -1.63
N GLU A 81 8.82 -8.30 -1.20
CA GLU A 81 9.18 -8.86 0.10
C GLU A 81 10.42 -8.23 0.72
N LYS A 82 10.61 -8.42 2.02
CA LYS A 82 11.84 -8.07 2.76
C LYS A 82 12.22 -6.60 2.64
N LEU A 83 11.22 -5.72 2.60
CA LEU A 83 11.45 -4.29 2.65
C LEU A 83 11.63 -3.84 4.10
N SER A 84 12.54 -2.88 4.29
CA SER A 84 12.73 -2.19 5.55
C SER A 84 12.94 -0.71 5.28
N GLY A 85 12.13 0.15 5.81
CA GLY A 85 12.27 1.59 5.60
C GLY A 85 10.94 2.27 5.34
N GLY A 86 10.76 2.89 4.17
CA GLY A 86 9.58 3.66 3.82
C GLY A 86 8.35 2.83 3.47
N SER A 87 7.54 3.33 2.57
CA SER A 87 6.32 2.64 2.10
C SER A 87 6.65 1.62 1.01
N VAL A 88 5.82 0.58 0.86
CA VAL A 88 5.97 -0.35 -0.28
C VAL A 88 5.48 0.34 -1.55
N ILE A 89 4.22 0.80 -1.54
CA ILE A 89 3.61 1.52 -2.66
C ILE A 89 3.22 2.92 -2.18
N TYR A 90 3.61 3.93 -2.93
CA TYR A 90 3.27 5.32 -2.65
C TYR A 90 2.63 5.96 -3.88
N CYS A 91 1.30 6.16 -3.83
CA CYS A 91 0.48 6.75 -4.88
C CYS A 91 0.04 8.15 -4.44
N ALA A 92 0.81 9.17 -4.81
CA ALA A 92 0.50 10.56 -4.45
C ALA A 92 0.98 11.53 -5.55
N GLY A 93 0.69 12.83 -5.38
CA GLY A 93 1.10 13.83 -6.37
C GLY A 93 0.45 13.62 -7.74
N GLY A 94 -0.84 13.21 -7.77
CA GLY A 94 -1.60 13.00 -8.98
C GLY A 94 -1.39 11.64 -9.64
N ALA A 95 -0.96 10.61 -8.91
CA ALA A 95 -0.99 9.24 -9.40
C ALA A 95 -2.43 8.84 -9.79
N LYS A 96 -2.61 8.15 -10.91
CA LYS A 96 -3.93 7.77 -11.41
C LYS A 96 -4.49 6.55 -10.69
N SER A 97 -3.70 5.47 -10.64
CA SER A 97 -4.18 4.21 -10.06
C SER A 97 -3.05 3.26 -9.65
N PHE A 98 -3.40 2.38 -8.73
CA PHE A 98 -2.59 1.22 -8.39
C PHE A 98 -3.46 -0.04 -8.30
N LYS A 99 -3.01 -1.15 -8.88
CA LYS A 99 -3.72 -2.42 -8.89
C LYS A 99 -2.80 -3.57 -8.47
N MET A 100 -3.30 -4.44 -7.61
CA MET A 100 -2.77 -5.77 -7.35
C MET A 100 -3.70 -6.81 -8.01
N GLU A 101 -3.19 -7.60 -8.94
CA GLU A 101 -3.95 -8.70 -9.55
C GLU A 101 -3.96 -9.93 -8.65
N ASN A 102 -4.94 -10.80 -8.86
CA ASN A 102 -5.00 -12.09 -8.16
C ASN A 102 -3.72 -12.90 -8.40
N GLY A 103 -3.12 -13.40 -7.33
CA GLY A 103 -1.82 -14.08 -7.33
C GLY A 103 -0.64 -13.19 -6.93
N SER A 104 -0.71 -11.87 -7.15
CA SER A 104 0.34 -10.95 -6.69
C SER A 104 0.42 -10.90 -5.15
N LYS A 105 1.65 -10.68 -4.63
CA LYS A 105 1.89 -10.67 -3.18
C LYS A 105 2.78 -9.52 -2.74
N ILE A 106 2.40 -8.93 -1.61
CA ILE A 106 3.28 -8.11 -0.76
C ILE A 106 3.36 -8.83 0.59
N THR A 107 4.53 -9.33 0.96
CA THR A 107 4.66 -10.18 2.16
C THR A 107 6.00 -10.01 2.85
N ASP A 108 6.08 -10.50 4.10
CA ASP A 108 7.31 -10.63 4.87
C ASP A 108 8.17 -9.36 4.91
N CYS A 109 7.54 -8.20 5.09
CA CYS A 109 8.21 -6.94 5.34
C CYS A 109 8.24 -6.69 6.85
N PRO A 110 9.34 -7.03 7.54
CA PRO A 110 9.34 -7.15 9.01
C PRO A 110 9.32 -5.81 9.75
N ARG A 111 9.67 -4.72 9.07
CA ARG A 111 9.71 -3.41 9.70
C ARG A 111 9.66 -2.29 8.66
N LEU A 112 8.47 -1.79 8.39
CA LEU A 112 8.26 -0.61 7.57
C LEU A 112 8.05 0.62 8.48
N ASN A 113 8.72 1.72 8.17
CA ASN A 113 8.48 3.02 8.80
C ASN A 113 7.41 3.83 8.06
N GLY A 114 6.90 3.33 6.93
CA GLY A 114 5.82 3.86 6.12
C GLY A 114 4.64 2.88 6.02
N ASN A 115 3.69 3.24 5.19
CA ASN A 115 2.55 2.38 4.89
C ASN A 115 2.95 1.26 3.92
N VAL A 116 2.20 0.14 3.91
CA VAL A 116 2.36 -0.79 2.78
C VAL A 116 1.83 -0.12 1.51
N ILE A 117 0.63 0.43 1.54
CA ILE A 117 0.09 1.25 0.46
C ILE A 117 -0.37 2.58 1.03
N PHE A 118 0.19 3.67 0.51
CA PHE A 118 -0.36 5.02 0.70
C PHE A 118 -0.96 5.50 -0.62
N ALA A 119 -2.20 6.01 -0.58
CA ALA A 119 -2.90 6.49 -1.75
C ALA A 119 -3.61 7.83 -1.48
N LYS A 120 -3.42 8.80 -2.39
CA LYS A 120 -4.05 10.12 -2.32
C LYS A 120 -4.62 10.52 -3.68
N ASN A 121 -5.93 10.84 -3.71
CA ASN A 121 -6.63 11.25 -4.93
C ASN A 121 -6.42 10.24 -6.08
N SER A 122 -6.55 8.96 -5.81
CA SER A 122 -6.26 7.90 -6.78
C SER A 122 -7.21 6.71 -6.62
N THR A 123 -7.14 5.76 -7.55
CA THR A 123 -7.89 4.50 -7.44
C THR A 123 -6.97 3.37 -7.04
N VAL A 124 -7.37 2.59 -6.04
CA VAL A 124 -6.63 1.41 -5.57
C VAL A 124 -7.50 0.16 -5.65
N VAL A 125 -6.99 -0.87 -6.32
CA VAL A 125 -7.64 -2.18 -6.38
C VAL A 125 -6.71 -3.24 -5.82
N ILE A 126 -7.14 -3.97 -4.80
CA ILE A 126 -6.39 -5.06 -4.18
C ILE A 126 -7.14 -6.36 -4.44
N ASP A 127 -6.73 -7.11 -5.44
CA ASP A 127 -7.21 -8.47 -5.73
C ASP A 127 -6.12 -9.53 -5.47
N GLY A 128 -4.94 -9.10 -5.00
CA GLY A 128 -3.83 -9.91 -4.52
C GLY A 128 -3.78 -10.03 -3.00
N GLU A 129 -2.65 -10.49 -2.46
CA GLU A 129 -2.45 -10.71 -1.03
C GLU A 129 -1.44 -9.75 -0.42
N ILE A 130 -1.78 -9.17 0.74
CA ILE A 130 -0.88 -8.42 1.62
C ILE A 130 -0.83 -9.16 2.95
N SER A 131 0.32 -9.77 3.30
CA SER A 131 0.40 -10.61 4.48
C SER A 131 1.74 -10.54 5.20
N ASN A 132 1.73 -10.81 6.52
CA ASN A 132 2.94 -10.87 7.36
C ASN A 132 3.79 -9.59 7.29
N VAL A 133 3.17 -8.43 7.20
CA VAL A 133 3.85 -7.14 7.16
C VAL A 133 3.73 -6.44 8.52
N HIS A 134 4.81 -5.79 8.95
CA HIS A 134 4.81 -4.95 10.13
C HIS A 134 5.08 -3.48 9.74
N ALA A 135 4.02 -2.67 9.72
CA ALA A 135 4.08 -1.22 9.51
C ALA A 135 4.18 -0.51 10.87
N THR A 136 5.40 -0.17 11.28
CA THR A 136 5.68 0.44 12.58
C THR A 136 5.23 1.92 12.60
N GLY A 137 4.19 2.23 13.37
CA GLY A 137 3.65 3.60 13.46
C GLY A 137 2.83 4.06 12.24
N ASN A 138 2.50 3.16 11.32
CA ASN A 138 1.74 3.43 10.09
C ASN A 138 0.70 2.33 9.81
N HIS A 139 0.15 2.28 8.61
CA HIS A 139 -0.99 1.45 8.21
C HIS A 139 -0.60 0.43 7.14
N ILE A 140 -1.38 -0.62 6.96
CA ILE A 140 -1.22 -1.49 5.80
C ILE A 140 -1.75 -0.75 4.55
N LEU A 141 -2.97 -0.27 4.58
CA LEU A 141 -3.48 0.65 3.57
C LEU A 141 -3.92 1.94 4.24
N GLN A 142 -3.39 3.06 3.79
CA GLN A 142 -3.86 4.40 4.17
C GLN A 142 -4.29 5.18 2.94
N THR A 143 -5.44 5.85 3.04
CA THR A 143 -5.91 6.78 2.02
C THR A 143 -5.90 8.22 2.53
N ASP A 144 -5.91 9.17 1.58
CA ASP A 144 -6.07 10.60 1.80
C ASP A 144 -6.70 11.23 0.55
N GLY A 145 -7.52 12.27 0.72
CA GLY A 145 -8.27 12.91 -0.38
C GLY A 145 -9.30 11.97 -0.99
N GLY A 146 -9.85 12.29 -2.14
CA GLY A 146 -10.90 11.54 -2.83
C GLY A 146 -10.41 10.20 -3.42
N THR A 147 -9.93 9.28 -2.59
CA THR A 147 -9.41 7.98 -3.01
C THR A 147 -10.51 6.92 -3.02
N ALA A 148 -10.62 6.17 -4.13
CA ALA A 148 -11.49 5.00 -4.21
C ALA A 148 -10.68 3.71 -4.02
N VAL A 149 -11.10 2.88 -3.05
CA VAL A 149 -10.46 1.61 -2.73
C VAL A 149 -11.43 0.46 -2.98
N THR A 150 -10.95 -0.58 -3.65
CA THR A 150 -11.67 -1.85 -3.77
C THR A 150 -10.78 -2.99 -3.28
N ILE A 151 -11.24 -3.72 -2.27
CA ILE A 151 -10.68 -5.03 -1.91
C ILE A 151 -11.47 -6.06 -2.71
N GLY A 152 -10.89 -6.56 -3.80
CA GLY A 152 -11.54 -7.48 -4.74
C GLY A 152 -11.86 -8.84 -4.13
N LYS A 153 -12.60 -9.69 -4.84
CA LYS A 153 -13.03 -11.01 -4.33
C LYS A 153 -11.88 -11.94 -3.93
N ASN A 154 -10.72 -11.82 -4.59
CA ASN A 154 -9.50 -12.57 -4.25
C ASN A 154 -8.59 -11.76 -3.32
N GLY A 155 -8.91 -10.49 -3.07
CA GLY A 155 -8.13 -9.57 -2.24
C GLY A 155 -8.05 -10.04 -0.79
N ARG A 156 -6.84 -10.08 -0.26
CA ARG A 156 -6.57 -10.58 1.10
C ARG A 156 -5.59 -9.68 1.84
N ILE A 157 -6.00 -9.19 3.00
CA ILE A 157 -5.14 -8.44 3.92
C ILE A 157 -5.07 -9.26 5.21
N LEU A 158 -3.96 -10.03 5.38
CA LEU A 158 -3.91 -11.11 6.36
C LEU A 158 -2.72 -11.00 7.30
N ASN A 159 -2.96 -11.19 8.61
CA ASN A 159 -1.90 -11.38 9.61
C ASN A 159 -0.85 -10.26 9.63
N ASN A 160 -1.26 -9.03 9.37
CA ASN A 160 -0.37 -7.88 9.41
C ASN A 160 -0.41 -7.21 10.78
N ARG A 161 0.65 -6.45 11.10
CA ARG A 161 0.70 -5.58 12.27
C ARG A 161 0.84 -4.12 11.83
N ALA A 162 -0.02 -3.24 12.33
CA ALA A 162 -0.05 -1.82 11.97
C ALA A 162 -0.26 -0.96 13.23
N TYR A 163 -0.13 0.36 13.10
CA TYR A 163 -0.44 1.29 14.19
C TYR A 163 -1.96 1.50 14.32
N TYR A 164 -2.63 2.04 13.27
CA TYR A 164 -4.09 2.07 13.18
C TYR A 164 -4.51 1.11 12.08
N GLY A 165 -5.43 0.21 12.32
CA GLY A 165 -6.09 -0.65 11.36
C GLY A 165 -5.27 -1.24 10.22
N ALA A 166 -5.72 -2.32 9.67
CA ALA A 166 -5.17 -2.80 8.41
C ALA A 166 -5.54 -1.83 7.27
N VAL A 167 -6.78 -1.34 7.25
CA VAL A 167 -7.27 -0.33 6.30
C VAL A 167 -7.67 0.92 7.05
N TYR A 168 -7.04 2.04 6.74
CA TYR A 168 -7.29 3.35 7.33
C TYR A 168 -7.73 4.35 6.26
N ILE A 169 -9.00 4.71 6.29
CA ILE A 169 -9.62 5.67 5.39
C ILE A 169 -9.65 7.03 6.09
N ASN A 170 -8.91 8.02 5.55
CA ASN A 170 -8.62 9.28 6.26
C ASN A 170 -8.61 10.49 5.32
N GLY A 171 -9.59 10.68 4.53
CA GLY A 171 -9.67 11.85 3.66
C GLY A 171 -11.08 12.41 3.59
N THR A 172 -11.35 13.17 2.56
CA THR A 172 -12.68 13.65 2.21
C THR A 172 -13.16 12.92 0.96
N ASP A 173 -14.44 12.59 0.91
CA ASP A 173 -15.10 11.96 -0.26
C ASP A 173 -14.44 10.63 -0.67
N GLU A 174 -14.04 9.82 0.29
CA GLU A 174 -13.44 8.53 0.06
C GLU A 174 -14.44 7.41 -0.05
N HIS A 175 -14.08 6.37 -0.79
CA HIS A 175 -14.91 5.21 -1.03
C HIS A 175 -14.15 3.90 -0.79
N LEU A 176 -14.77 2.97 -0.04
CA LEU A 176 -14.21 1.66 0.26
C LEU A 176 -15.23 0.56 -0.05
N ASP A 177 -14.95 -0.26 -1.06
CA ASP A 177 -15.70 -1.46 -1.38
C ASP A 177 -14.94 -2.71 -0.96
N ILE A 178 -15.57 -3.58 -0.17
CA ILE A 178 -14.97 -4.82 0.33
C ILE A 178 -15.74 -6.01 -0.22
N TYR A 179 -15.10 -6.80 -1.07
CA TYR A 179 -15.56 -8.10 -1.57
C TYR A 179 -14.67 -9.24 -1.04
N GLY A 180 -13.47 -8.93 -0.55
CA GLY A 180 -12.45 -9.87 -0.11
C GLY A 180 -12.35 -10.01 1.39
N LYS A 181 -11.16 -10.32 1.89
CA LYS A 181 -10.93 -10.67 3.29
C LYS A 181 -9.92 -9.77 3.98
N ILE A 182 -10.28 -9.29 5.19
CA ILE A 182 -9.40 -8.56 6.10
C ILE A 182 -9.40 -9.37 7.40
N ASN A 183 -8.35 -10.20 7.63
CA ASN A 183 -8.37 -11.20 8.69
C ASN A 183 -7.05 -11.29 9.45
N GLY A 184 -7.13 -11.49 10.76
CA GLY A 184 -5.98 -11.76 11.61
C GLY A 184 -5.02 -10.57 11.79
N ASN A 185 -5.42 -9.35 11.42
CA ASN A 185 -4.56 -8.19 11.55
C ASN A 185 -4.56 -7.64 12.99
N ILE A 186 -3.44 -7.08 13.41
CA ILE A 186 -3.25 -6.50 14.73
C ILE A 186 -2.94 -5.02 14.60
N SER A 187 -3.75 -4.18 15.23
CA SER A 187 -3.46 -2.77 15.45
C SER A 187 -2.89 -2.55 16.86
N THR A 188 -1.84 -1.75 16.97
CA THR A 188 -1.30 -1.36 18.29
C THR A 188 -2.09 -0.24 18.95
N ASP A 189 -3.03 0.37 18.25
CA ASP A 189 -3.91 1.40 18.78
C ASP A 189 -5.38 1.00 18.53
N ARG A 190 -6.00 1.43 17.42
CA ARG A 190 -7.45 1.33 17.17
C ARG A 190 -7.75 0.59 15.88
N GLY A 191 -8.97 0.02 15.78
CA GLY A 191 -9.52 -0.53 14.55
C GLY A 191 -8.67 -1.64 13.92
N GLY A 192 -8.58 -2.81 14.51
CA GLY A 192 -7.71 -3.90 14.01
C GLY A 192 -7.88 -4.22 12.52
N GLY A 193 -9.10 -4.21 12.00
CA GLY A 193 -9.41 -4.43 10.57
C GLY A 193 -9.50 -3.13 9.78
N VAL A 194 -10.56 -2.36 9.98
CA VAL A 194 -10.87 -1.13 9.23
C VAL A 194 -11.08 0.04 10.16
N VAL A 195 -10.56 1.19 9.81
CA VAL A 195 -10.85 2.48 10.45
C VAL A 195 -11.36 3.46 9.41
N LEU A 196 -12.54 4.00 9.62
CA LEU A 196 -13.06 5.15 8.90
C LEU A 196 -12.94 6.36 9.81
N SER A 197 -12.02 7.26 9.51
CA SER A 197 -11.73 8.44 10.32
C SER A 197 -12.41 9.68 9.73
N ASN A 198 -13.34 10.25 10.48
CA ASN A 198 -14.07 11.43 10.04
C ASN A 198 -13.22 12.71 10.25
N ASN A 199 -12.33 13.01 9.32
CA ASN A 199 -11.63 14.29 9.27
C ASN A 199 -12.36 15.35 8.45
N GLY A 200 -13.71 15.39 8.57
CA GLY A 200 -14.54 16.44 7.96
C GLY A 200 -15.10 16.11 6.57
N GLY A 201 -15.08 14.85 6.16
CA GLY A 201 -15.64 14.40 4.89
C GLY A 201 -16.63 13.25 5.02
N ASN A 202 -17.36 12.99 3.95
CA ASN A 202 -18.24 11.83 3.86
C ASN A 202 -17.42 10.62 3.37
N HIS A 203 -17.38 9.56 4.19
CA HIS A 203 -16.82 8.28 3.77
C HIS A 203 -17.95 7.32 3.45
N ASN A 204 -17.82 6.66 2.31
CA ASN A 204 -18.72 5.57 1.94
C ASN A 204 -17.95 4.26 2.02
N ALA A 205 -18.40 3.34 2.87
CA ALA A 205 -17.86 2.01 2.94
C ALA A 205 -18.96 0.98 2.80
N ALA A 206 -18.73 -0.03 1.95
CA ALA A 206 -19.67 -1.11 1.73
C ALA A 206 -18.98 -2.47 1.81
N MET A 207 -19.64 -3.42 2.43
CA MET A 207 -19.27 -4.83 2.41
C MET A 207 -20.28 -5.61 1.55
N TYR A 208 -19.77 -6.42 0.66
CA TYR A 208 -20.57 -7.18 -0.29
C TYR A 208 -20.61 -8.67 0.09
N GLU A 209 -21.46 -9.43 -0.57
CA GLU A 209 -21.62 -10.86 -0.36
C GLU A 209 -20.26 -11.60 -0.44
N GLY A 210 -19.96 -12.40 0.59
CA GLY A 210 -18.69 -13.13 0.73
C GLY A 210 -17.53 -12.34 1.30
N ALA A 211 -17.68 -11.03 1.56
CA ALA A 211 -16.67 -10.24 2.23
C ALA A 211 -16.55 -10.62 3.72
N GLU A 212 -15.31 -10.61 4.24
CA GLU A 212 -15.06 -10.95 5.64
C GLU A 212 -14.11 -9.95 6.30
N ILE A 213 -14.52 -9.42 7.47
CA ILE A 213 -13.64 -8.71 8.40
C ILE A 213 -13.67 -9.50 9.72
N CYS A 214 -12.68 -10.35 9.96
CA CYS A 214 -12.71 -11.25 11.10
C CYS A 214 -11.34 -11.45 11.76
N ASN A 215 -11.34 -11.89 13.01
CA ASN A 215 -10.14 -12.18 13.81
C ASN A 215 -9.14 -11.02 13.91
N ASN A 216 -9.54 -9.80 13.60
CA ASN A 216 -8.68 -8.64 13.74
C ASN A 216 -8.69 -8.17 15.21
N LYS A 217 -7.56 -7.67 15.68
CA LYS A 217 -7.38 -7.22 17.07
C LYS A 217 -6.88 -5.78 17.10
N ALA A 218 -7.42 -4.97 17.99
CA ALA A 218 -6.86 -3.68 18.37
C ALA A 218 -6.47 -3.73 19.86
N GLU A 219 -5.33 -3.12 20.20
CA GLU A 219 -4.87 -3.08 21.59
C GLU A 219 -5.66 -2.09 22.45
N GLN A 220 -6.30 -1.08 21.83
CA GLN A 220 -7.14 -0.11 22.52
C GLN A 220 -8.64 -0.28 22.21
N THR A 221 -9.10 0.06 21.01
CA THR A 221 -10.54 0.08 20.68
C THR A 221 -10.84 -0.46 19.27
N GLY A 222 -11.99 -1.12 19.09
CA GLY A 222 -12.54 -1.50 17.77
C GLY A 222 -11.78 -2.62 17.05
N GLY A 223 -11.76 -3.85 17.58
CA GLY A 223 -11.02 -4.96 16.99
C GLY A 223 -11.32 -5.23 15.51
N GLY A 224 -12.60 -5.25 15.10
CA GLY A 224 -13.01 -5.46 13.71
C GLY A 224 -12.96 -4.18 12.88
N ALA A 225 -13.85 -3.24 13.20
CA ALA A 225 -13.96 -1.96 12.52
C ALA A 225 -14.18 -0.83 13.53
N MET A 226 -13.74 0.37 13.20
CA MET A 226 -13.99 1.60 13.94
C MET A 226 -14.46 2.69 12.97
N ILE A 227 -15.52 3.39 13.35
CA ILE A 227 -16.04 4.58 12.64
C ILE A 227 -16.02 5.73 13.65
N SER A 228 -15.35 6.81 13.32
CA SER A 228 -15.21 7.97 14.21
C SER A 228 -15.46 9.30 13.51
#